data_0ecf6d64ba5be769fcc9970650a66c3d
#
_entry.id   0ecf6d64ba5be769fcc9970650a66c3d
#
_cell.length_a   1.000
_cell.length_b   1.000
_cell.length_c   1.000
_cell.angle_alpha   90.00
_cell.angle_beta   90.00
_cell.angle_gamma   90.00
#
_symmetry.space_group_name_H-M   'P 1'
#
loop_
_entity.id
_entity.type
_entity.pdbx_description
1 polymer ?
#
loop_
_entity_poly.entity_id
_entity_poly.type
_entity_poly.pdbx_seq_one_letter_code
_entity_poly.pdbx_strand_id
1 'polypeptide(L)'
;MGQQGVLCIVMLLLAGCSAHQPILYPNEHYQQVGAEAAQSDIKDCMALAEQAGASPSEGTTAQVATGTVGGGAVGSAAGAVGGAILGHPGRGAMIGAASGATAGFLRGLFKRSPPSGAFTNYVDRCLRDRGYDPTGWQ
;
A
#
# COMPACT_ATOMS: atom_id res chain seq x y z
N MET A 1 2.65 -25.29 21.24
CA MET A 1 1.92 -24.12 20.71
C MET A 1 1.00 -24.68 19.63
N GLY A 2 -0.31 -24.73 19.90
CA GLY A 2 -1.26 -25.47 19.07
C GLY A 2 -1.63 -24.71 17.81
N GLN A 3 -2.07 -25.40 16.79
CA GLN A 3 -2.55 -24.92 15.49
C GLN A 3 -3.59 -23.78 15.63
N GLN A 4 -4.37 -23.74 16.73
CA GLN A 4 -5.29 -22.67 17.09
C GLN A 4 -4.59 -21.33 17.39
N GLY A 5 -3.43 -21.35 18.01
CA GLY A 5 -2.66 -20.12 18.30
C GLY A 5 -2.15 -19.45 17.03
N VAL A 6 -1.68 -20.24 16.06
CA VAL A 6 -1.23 -19.73 14.76
C VAL A 6 -2.38 -19.13 13.95
N LEU A 7 -3.55 -19.76 14.01
CA LEU A 7 -4.75 -19.25 13.32
C LEU A 7 -5.23 -17.91 13.88
N CYS A 8 -5.20 -17.72 15.20
CA CYS A 8 -5.53 -16.44 15.83
C CYS A 8 -4.54 -15.32 15.48
N ILE A 9 -3.25 -15.64 15.42
CA ILE A 9 -2.21 -14.66 15.05
C ILE A 9 -2.37 -14.23 13.57
N VAL A 10 -2.68 -15.17 12.68
CA VAL A 10 -2.92 -14.87 11.25
C VAL A 10 -4.18 -14.02 11.08
N MET A 11 -5.26 -14.30 11.84
CA MET A 11 -6.48 -13.49 11.80
C MET A 11 -6.28 -12.06 12.34
N LEU A 12 -5.45 -11.88 13.37
CA LEU A 12 -5.11 -10.56 13.93
C LEU A 12 -4.25 -9.70 12.96
N LEU A 13 -3.43 -10.34 12.13
CA LEU A 13 -2.60 -9.65 11.13
C LEU A 13 -3.38 -9.16 9.91
N LEU A 14 -4.57 -9.71 9.65
CA LEU A 14 -5.43 -9.31 8.52
C LEU A 14 -6.29 -8.07 8.80
N ALA A 15 -6.37 -7.60 10.05
CA ALA A 15 -7.21 -6.44 10.44
C ALA A 15 -6.56 -5.07 10.16
N GLY A 16 -5.38 -5.00 9.56
CA GLY A 16 -4.57 -3.79 9.43
C GLY A 16 -4.61 -3.05 8.10
N CYS A 17 -5.53 -3.35 7.19
CA CYS A 17 -5.65 -2.60 5.92
C CYS A 17 -6.46 -1.31 6.14
N SER A 18 -5.86 -0.25 6.67
CA SER A 18 -6.42 1.09 6.55
C SER A 18 -6.23 1.57 5.10
N ALA A 19 -7.32 1.57 4.33
CA ALA A 19 -7.36 2.19 3.02
C ALA A 19 -7.08 3.69 3.16
N HIS A 20 -6.32 4.28 2.22
CA HIS A 20 -6.17 5.73 2.12
C HIS A 20 -7.55 6.36 1.95
N GLN A 21 -7.89 7.31 2.82
CA GLN A 21 -9.17 8.00 2.79
C GLN A 21 -8.99 9.51 2.73
N PRO A 22 -9.89 10.23 2.02
CA PRO A 22 -9.88 11.68 2.02
C PRO A 22 -10.29 12.23 3.38
N ILE A 23 -9.64 13.31 3.78
CA ILE A 23 -9.99 14.07 5.00
C ILE A 23 -10.96 15.17 4.58
N LEU A 24 -12.14 15.17 5.17
CA LEU A 24 -13.15 16.20 4.93
C LEU A 24 -13.08 17.29 5.97
N TYR A 25 -13.17 18.55 5.51
CA TYR A 25 -13.37 19.68 6.42
C TYR A 25 -14.81 19.65 6.96
N PRO A 26 -15.03 19.89 8.27
CA PRO A 26 -16.34 19.88 8.87
C PRO A 26 -17.14 21.16 8.51
N ASN A 27 -17.55 21.27 7.25
CA ASN A 27 -18.39 22.36 6.76
C ASN A 27 -19.86 22.18 7.18
N GLU A 28 -20.73 23.15 6.86
CA GLU A 28 -22.16 23.07 7.20
C GLU A 28 -22.82 21.80 6.67
N HIS A 29 -22.52 21.40 5.43
CA HIS A 29 -23.07 20.19 4.84
C HIS A 29 -22.68 18.93 5.63
N TYR A 30 -21.38 18.80 5.97
CA TYR A 30 -20.88 17.69 6.78
C TYR A 30 -21.59 17.62 8.15
N GLN A 31 -21.82 18.78 8.79
CA GLN A 31 -22.49 18.84 10.09
C GLN A 31 -23.98 18.47 10.00
N GLN A 32 -24.64 18.77 8.90
CA GLN A 32 -26.04 18.42 8.66
C GLN A 32 -26.25 16.93 8.38
N VAL A 33 -25.39 16.34 7.52
CA VAL A 33 -25.54 14.92 7.13
C VAL A 33 -24.94 13.95 8.12
N GLY A 34 -23.93 14.39 8.88
CA GLY A 34 -23.25 13.58 9.89
C GLY A 34 -22.13 12.71 9.32
N ALA A 35 -21.28 12.19 10.22
CA ALA A 35 -20.09 11.43 9.88
C ALA A 35 -20.39 10.11 9.15
N GLU A 36 -21.49 9.42 9.49
CA GLU A 36 -21.84 8.14 8.87
C GLU A 36 -22.23 8.31 7.40
N ALA A 37 -23.05 9.33 7.09
CA ALA A 37 -23.43 9.64 5.71
C ALA A 37 -22.20 10.09 4.90
N ALA A 38 -21.34 10.92 5.48
CA ALA A 38 -20.10 11.33 4.85
C ALA A 38 -19.16 10.15 4.54
N GLN A 39 -19.06 9.15 5.43
CA GLN A 39 -18.29 7.93 5.16
C GLN A 39 -18.89 7.08 4.05
N SER A 40 -20.21 7.02 3.94
CA SER A 40 -20.89 6.34 2.84
C SER A 40 -20.59 7.04 1.51
N ASP A 41 -20.70 8.37 1.48
CA ASP A 41 -20.43 9.18 0.28
C ASP A 41 -18.96 9.08 -0.16
N ILE A 42 -18.01 9.02 0.77
CA ILE A 42 -16.59 8.75 0.45
C ILE A 42 -16.46 7.42 -0.27
N LYS A 43 -17.04 6.35 0.27
CA LYS A 43 -16.96 5.00 -0.33
C LYS A 43 -17.59 4.97 -1.72
N ASP A 44 -18.71 5.63 -1.91
CA ASP A 44 -19.36 5.72 -3.20
C ASP A 44 -18.52 6.47 -4.23
N CYS A 45 -17.91 7.60 -3.83
CA CYS A 45 -17.01 8.36 -4.71
C CYS A 45 -15.75 7.58 -5.07
N MET A 46 -15.21 6.79 -4.13
CA MET A 46 -14.08 5.89 -4.39
C MET A 46 -14.46 4.78 -5.38
N ALA A 47 -15.63 4.15 -5.20
CA ALA A 47 -16.13 3.13 -6.10
C ALA A 47 -16.38 3.67 -7.51
N LEU A 48 -16.92 4.89 -7.63
CA LEU A 48 -17.10 5.57 -8.92
C LEU A 48 -15.77 5.87 -9.62
N ALA A 49 -14.75 6.27 -8.86
CA ALA A 49 -13.39 6.48 -9.39
C ALA A 49 -12.81 5.18 -9.97
N GLU A 50 -12.97 4.07 -9.25
CA GLU A 50 -12.52 2.74 -9.73
C GLU A 50 -13.27 2.31 -11.00
N GLN A 51 -14.58 2.51 -11.06
CA GLN A 51 -15.38 2.23 -12.26
C GLN A 51 -14.97 3.12 -13.45
N ALA A 52 -14.53 4.34 -13.19
CA ALA A 52 -13.99 5.24 -14.21
C ALA A 52 -12.55 4.85 -14.65
N GLY A 53 -11.97 3.79 -14.08
CA GLY A 53 -10.63 3.31 -14.41
C GLY A 53 -9.50 3.96 -13.63
N ALA A 54 -9.81 4.82 -12.67
CA ALA A 54 -8.81 5.37 -11.76
C ALA A 54 -8.58 4.38 -10.61
N SER A 55 -7.37 3.85 -10.50
CA SER A 55 -7.04 2.85 -9.45
C SER A 55 -6.36 3.51 -8.26
N PRO A 56 -6.79 3.20 -7.02
CA PRO A 56 -6.11 3.70 -5.81
C PRO A 56 -4.70 3.14 -5.66
N SER A 57 -4.39 2.04 -6.33
CA SER A 57 -3.15 1.27 -6.14
C SER A 57 -2.19 1.27 -7.34
N GLU A 58 -2.28 2.22 -8.26
CA GLU A 58 -1.44 2.25 -9.48
C GLU A 58 0.09 2.20 -9.23
N GLY A 59 0.55 2.30 -8.02
CA GLY A 59 1.98 2.16 -7.70
C GLY A 59 2.33 0.96 -6.84
N THR A 60 1.38 0.40 -6.08
CA THR A 60 1.72 -0.52 -4.98
C THR A 60 2.16 -1.89 -5.49
N THR A 61 1.43 -2.49 -6.42
CA THR A 61 1.81 -3.80 -7.00
C THR A 61 3.10 -3.71 -7.81
N ALA A 62 3.23 -2.67 -8.63
CA ALA A 62 4.46 -2.42 -9.39
C ALA A 62 5.64 -2.10 -8.47
N GLN A 63 5.44 -1.31 -7.41
CA GLN A 63 6.50 -0.98 -6.45
C GLN A 63 6.93 -2.18 -5.61
N VAL A 64 6.00 -3.03 -5.17
CA VAL A 64 6.34 -4.27 -4.45
C VAL A 64 7.11 -5.21 -5.37
N ALA A 65 6.65 -5.41 -6.61
CA ALA A 65 7.35 -6.23 -7.59
C ALA A 65 8.76 -5.68 -7.90
N THR A 66 8.87 -4.38 -8.16
CA THR A 66 10.16 -3.72 -8.41
C THR A 66 11.07 -3.77 -7.18
N GLY A 67 10.52 -3.61 -5.97
CA GLY A 67 11.28 -3.70 -4.72
C GLY A 67 11.84 -5.11 -4.50
N THR A 68 11.03 -6.14 -4.77
CA THR A 68 11.44 -7.54 -4.61
C THR A 68 12.49 -7.93 -5.64
N VAL A 69 12.27 -7.60 -6.94
CA VAL A 69 13.22 -7.91 -8.00
C VAL A 69 14.50 -7.08 -7.85
N GLY A 70 14.39 -5.78 -7.57
CA GLY A 70 15.55 -4.91 -7.36
C GLY A 70 16.34 -5.30 -6.14
N GLY A 71 15.67 -5.59 -5.01
CA GLY A 71 16.33 -6.04 -3.78
C GLY A 71 17.04 -7.38 -3.97
N GLY A 72 16.42 -8.31 -4.70
CA GLY A 72 17.03 -9.61 -5.00
C GLY A 72 18.26 -9.47 -5.92
N ALA A 73 18.19 -8.61 -6.95
CA ALA A 73 19.30 -8.39 -7.87
C ALA A 73 20.51 -7.72 -7.18
N VAL A 74 20.27 -6.68 -6.40
CA VAL A 74 21.34 -6.01 -5.62
C VAL A 74 21.90 -6.95 -4.55
N GLY A 75 21.05 -7.68 -3.84
CA GLY A 75 21.45 -8.65 -2.81
C GLY A 75 22.26 -9.79 -3.39
N SER A 76 21.88 -10.33 -4.56
CA SER A 76 22.64 -11.40 -5.21
C SER A 76 24.03 -10.93 -5.65
N ALA A 77 24.16 -9.73 -6.20
CA ALA A 77 25.43 -9.16 -6.61
C ALA A 77 26.36 -8.93 -5.41
N ALA A 78 25.86 -8.30 -4.34
CA ALA A 78 26.62 -8.07 -3.11
C ALA A 78 27.01 -9.39 -2.43
N GLY A 79 26.08 -10.35 -2.38
CA GLY A 79 26.32 -11.68 -1.82
C GLY A 79 27.34 -12.48 -2.62
N ALA A 80 27.35 -12.37 -3.97
CA ALA A 80 28.34 -13.03 -4.82
C ALA A 80 29.76 -12.53 -4.52
N VAL A 81 29.93 -11.21 -4.38
CA VAL A 81 31.22 -10.59 -4.05
C VAL A 81 31.70 -11.08 -2.68
N GLY A 82 30.84 -11.01 -1.65
CA GLY A 82 31.17 -11.48 -0.32
C GLY A 82 31.46 -12.99 -0.28
N GLY A 83 30.68 -13.78 -1.02
CA GLY A 83 30.87 -15.22 -1.14
C GLY A 83 32.12 -15.61 -1.89
N ALA A 84 32.58 -14.79 -2.85
CA ALA A 84 33.82 -15.01 -3.60
C ALA A 84 35.03 -14.98 -2.68
N ILE A 85 35.06 -14.07 -1.68
CA ILE A 85 36.14 -13.97 -0.69
C ILE A 85 36.23 -15.25 0.13
N LEU A 86 35.13 -15.91 0.39
CA LEU A 86 35.05 -17.17 1.14
C LEU A 86 35.10 -18.43 0.24
N GLY A 87 35.36 -18.26 -1.06
CA GLY A 87 35.47 -19.36 -2.01
C GLY A 87 34.16 -19.98 -2.50
N HIS A 88 33.01 -19.38 -2.13
CA HIS A 88 31.69 -19.90 -2.46
C HIS A 88 30.73 -18.81 -3.04
N PRO A 89 31.05 -18.23 -4.19
CA PRO A 89 30.28 -17.10 -4.74
C PRO A 89 28.81 -17.44 -5.03
N GLY A 90 28.53 -18.66 -5.44
CA GLY A 90 27.16 -19.10 -5.73
C GLY A 90 26.28 -19.18 -4.46
N ARG A 91 26.83 -19.64 -3.33
CA ARG A 91 26.09 -19.68 -2.06
C ARG A 91 25.86 -18.26 -1.52
N GLY A 92 26.85 -17.39 -1.62
CA GLY A 92 26.73 -15.98 -1.23
C GLY A 92 25.67 -15.26 -2.07
N ALA A 93 25.64 -15.49 -3.38
CA ALA A 93 24.62 -14.93 -4.27
C ALA A 93 23.21 -15.38 -3.91
N MET A 94 23.02 -16.67 -3.61
CA MET A 94 21.70 -17.21 -3.22
C MET A 94 21.19 -16.61 -1.90
N ILE A 95 22.05 -16.54 -0.89
CA ILE A 95 21.70 -15.97 0.42
C ILE A 95 21.42 -14.47 0.26
N GLY A 96 22.24 -13.76 -0.50
CA GLY A 96 22.05 -12.33 -0.78
C GLY A 96 20.79 -12.04 -1.57
N ALA A 97 20.45 -12.88 -2.56
CA ALA A 97 19.19 -12.74 -3.31
C ALA A 97 17.96 -12.97 -2.42
N ALA A 98 17.97 -14.00 -1.58
CA ALA A 98 16.87 -14.30 -0.68
C ALA A 98 16.66 -13.19 0.36
N SER A 99 17.72 -12.72 1.01
CA SER A 99 17.63 -11.66 2.02
C SER A 99 17.28 -10.30 1.38
N GLY A 100 17.86 -9.98 0.22
CA GLY A 100 17.55 -8.76 -0.51
C GLY A 100 16.13 -8.72 -1.05
N ALA A 101 15.62 -9.84 -1.57
CA ALA A 101 14.23 -9.94 -2.01
C ALA A 101 13.26 -9.78 -0.83
N THR A 102 13.54 -10.39 0.32
CA THR A 102 12.71 -10.26 1.52
C THR A 102 12.73 -8.82 2.04
N ALA A 103 13.89 -8.20 2.14
CA ALA A 103 14.01 -6.80 2.57
C ALA A 103 13.33 -5.83 1.59
N GLY A 104 13.47 -6.06 0.29
CA GLY A 104 12.79 -5.28 -0.76
C GLY A 104 11.27 -5.43 -0.73
N PHE A 105 10.78 -6.65 -0.50
CA PHE A 105 9.37 -6.94 -0.33
C PHE A 105 8.78 -6.22 0.89
N LEU A 106 9.42 -6.38 2.06
CA LEU A 106 8.98 -5.70 3.29
C LEU A 106 9.01 -4.18 3.12
N ARG A 107 10.06 -3.62 2.53
CA ARG A 107 10.14 -2.18 2.25
C ARG A 107 9.03 -1.73 1.30
N GLY A 108 8.68 -2.54 0.31
CA GLY A 108 7.56 -2.28 -0.59
C GLY A 108 6.21 -2.28 0.13
N LEU A 109 6.01 -3.21 1.08
CA LEU A 109 4.78 -3.27 1.88
C LEU A 109 4.65 -2.10 2.86
N PHE A 110 5.76 -1.67 3.48
CA PHE A 110 5.73 -0.57 4.45
C PHE A 110 5.81 0.82 3.81
N LYS A 111 6.22 0.91 2.55
CA LYS A 111 6.19 2.16 1.81
C LYS A 111 4.75 2.43 1.36
N ARG A 112 4.02 3.23 2.15
CA ARG A 112 2.72 3.75 1.72
C ARG A 112 2.93 4.62 0.49
N SER A 113 2.47 4.13 -0.65
CA SER A 113 2.38 4.97 -1.85
C SER A 113 1.11 5.80 -1.75
N PRO A 114 1.19 7.11 -1.96
CA PRO A 114 -0.03 7.91 -2.07
C PRO A 114 -0.89 7.34 -3.20
N PRO A 115 -2.22 7.46 -3.12
CA PRO A 115 -3.11 7.09 -4.22
C PRO A 115 -2.72 7.82 -5.50
N SER A 116 -3.04 7.25 -6.66
CA SER A 116 -2.75 7.91 -7.93
C SER A 116 -3.41 9.29 -8.00
N GLY A 117 -2.73 10.26 -8.61
CA GLY A 117 -3.27 11.61 -8.75
C GLY A 117 -4.62 11.63 -9.49
N ALA A 118 -4.83 10.71 -10.43
CA ALA A 118 -6.11 10.56 -11.12
C ALA A 118 -7.22 10.13 -10.17
N PHE A 119 -6.95 9.15 -9.31
CA PHE A 119 -7.90 8.66 -8.32
C PHE A 119 -8.27 9.75 -7.31
N THR A 120 -7.28 10.40 -6.71
CA THR A 120 -7.52 11.47 -5.72
C THR A 120 -8.30 12.63 -6.32
N ASN A 121 -7.93 13.09 -7.51
CA ASN A 121 -8.62 14.18 -8.20
C ASN A 121 -10.08 13.84 -8.52
N TYR A 122 -10.35 12.59 -8.93
CA TYR A 122 -11.71 12.15 -9.20
C TYR A 122 -12.58 12.13 -7.93
N VAL A 123 -12.05 11.51 -6.86
CA VAL A 123 -12.76 11.43 -5.58
C VAL A 123 -12.99 12.81 -4.99
N ASP A 124 -11.98 13.67 -5.00
CA ASP A 124 -12.08 15.06 -4.50
C ASP A 124 -13.14 15.86 -5.30
N ARG A 125 -13.19 15.66 -6.60
CA ARG A 125 -14.22 16.30 -7.42
C ARG A 125 -15.61 15.80 -7.09
N CYS A 126 -15.79 14.48 -7.02
CA CYS A 126 -17.06 13.85 -6.66
C CYS A 126 -17.58 14.34 -5.29
N LEU A 127 -16.70 14.45 -4.31
CA LEU A 127 -17.04 14.93 -2.96
C LEU A 127 -17.43 16.40 -2.97
N ARG A 128 -16.72 17.26 -3.73
CA ARG A 128 -17.10 18.68 -3.88
C ARG A 128 -18.47 18.84 -4.56
N ASP A 129 -18.74 18.04 -5.57
CA ASP A 129 -20.05 18.08 -6.26
C ASP A 129 -21.21 17.64 -5.32
N ARG A 130 -20.91 16.86 -4.26
CA ARG A 130 -21.84 16.52 -3.17
C ARG A 130 -21.88 17.53 -2.02
N GLY A 131 -21.06 18.59 -2.06
CA GLY A 131 -21.06 19.67 -1.06
C GLY A 131 -20.03 19.51 0.07
N TYR A 132 -19.14 18.51 -0.04
CA TYR A 132 -18.03 18.35 0.92
C TYR A 132 -16.80 19.16 0.51
N ASP A 133 -15.91 19.42 1.47
CA ASP A 133 -14.64 20.10 1.24
C ASP A 133 -13.46 19.16 1.60
N PRO A 134 -12.93 18.40 0.64
CA PRO A 134 -11.78 17.54 0.88
C PRO A 134 -10.52 18.39 1.02
N THR A 135 -9.77 18.21 2.12
CA THR A 135 -8.56 18.98 2.47
C THR A 135 -7.28 18.21 2.31
N GLY A 136 -7.34 16.88 2.18
CA GLY A 136 -6.15 16.03 2.04
C GLY A 136 -6.48 14.55 2.11
N TRP A 137 -5.43 13.72 2.15
CA TRP A 137 -5.52 12.26 2.17
C TRP A 137 -4.63 11.70 3.29
N GLN A 138 -5.08 10.64 4.00
CA GLN A 138 -4.35 9.99 5.07
C GLN A 138 -4.21 8.49 4.86
#